data_7f67bbcbd6f0bd74de7d6ac2b08fa265
#
_entry.id   7f67bbcbd6f0bd74de7d6ac2b08fa265
#
_cell.length_a   1.000
_cell.length_b   1.000
_cell.length_c   1.000
_cell.angle_alpha   90.00
_cell.angle_beta   90.00
_cell.angle_gamma   90.00
#
_symmetry.space_group_name_H-M   'P 1'
#
loop_
_entity.id
_entity.type
_entity.pdbx_description
1 polymer ?
#
loop_
_entity_poly.entity_id
_entity_poly.type
_entity_poly.pdbx_seq_one_letter_code
_entity_poly.pdbx_strand_id
1 'polypeptide(L)'
;MVNCETYNIKNIEIFGIGTDLIEINRIKEAINKYPKFLQKVYTSNEIQYCQSKNINKYQSYASRFAAKEAVAKSLYVGLGRFIFFNEIEILNSEMGNPYVILHGKSHFYFLANNIADIKITLSSTRYYCMAYVVSLIKR
;
A
#
# COMPACT_ATOMS: atom_id res chain seq x y z
N MET A 1 16.37 -20.27 0.69
CA MET A 1 17.09 -19.31 1.57
C MET A 1 16.40 -17.98 1.38
N VAL A 2 15.68 -17.53 2.40
CA VAL A 2 15.08 -16.19 2.38
C VAL A 2 16.24 -15.21 2.48
N ASN A 3 16.49 -14.43 1.42
CA ASN A 3 17.34 -13.26 1.51
C ASN A 3 16.64 -12.25 2.42
N CYS A 4 16.82 -12.44 3.72
CA CYS A 4 16.60 -11.36 4.64
C CYS A 4 17.75 -10.37 4.36
N GLU A 5 17.46 -9.30 3.64
CA GLU A 5 18.38 -8.18 3.58
C GLU A 5 18.57 -7.73 5.02
N THR A 6 19.67 -8.17 5.63
CA THR A 6 20.05 -7.71 6.95
C THR A 6 20.48 -6.26 6.79
N TYR A 7 19.57 -5.34 7.10
CA TYR A 7 19.92 -3.94 7.22
C TYR A 7 21.03 -3.79 8.25
N ASN A 8 22.05 -3.04 7.89
CA ASN A 8 23.05 -2.63 8.86
C ASN A 8 22.35 -1.69 9.85
N ILE A 9 21.96 -2.23 11.00
CA ILE A 9 21.04 -1.64 11.98
C ILE A 9 21.56 -0.31 12.57
N LYS A 10 22.81 0.05 12.33
CA LYS A 10 23.47 1.18 13.01
C LYS A 10 22.87 2.55 12.73
N ASN A 11 22.04 2.71 11.66
CA ASN A 11 21.50 4.01 11.28
C ASN A 11 20.04 3.96 10.77
N ILE A 12 19.30 2.90 11.07
CA ILE A 12 17.89 2.78 10.66
C ILE A 12 17.01 2.85 11.89
N GLU A 13 16.04 3.75 11.84
CA GLU A 13 15.05 3.92 12.89
C GLU A 13 13.64 3.81 12.30
N ILE A 14 12.67 3.50 13.14
CA ILE A 14 11.26 3.57 12.75
C ILE A 14 10.89 5.04 12.60
N PHE A 15 10.44 5.42 11.41
CA PHE A 15 9.86 6.74 11.16
C PHE A 15 8.40 6.79 11.61
N GLY A 16 7.59 5.81 11.21
CA GLY A 16 6.20 5.74 11.59
C GLY A 16 5.57 4.37 11.36
N ILE A 17 4.38 4.23 11.89
CA ILE A 17 3.54 3.04 11.73
C ILE A 17 2.17 3.45 11.22
N GLY A 18 1.54 2.56 10.46
CA GLY A 18 0.20 2.77 9.95
C GLY A 18 -0.57 1.46 9.88
N THR A 19 -1.84 1.54 10.15
CA THR A 19 -2.77 0.44 9.96
C THR A 19 -4.07 0.95 9.38
N ASP A 20 -4.72 0.12 8.60
CA ASP A 20 -6.06 0.39 8.09
C ASP A 20 -6.87 -0.90 8.03
N LEU A 21 -8.14 -0.80 8.33
CA LEU A 21 -9.11 -1.89 8.27
C LEU A 21 -10.29 -1.44 7.43
N ILE A 22 -10.65 -2.22 6.41
CA ILE A 22 -11.75 -1.86 5.52
C ILE A 22 -12.65 -3.05 5.23
N GLU A 23 -13.94 -2.79 5.12
CA GLU A 23 -14.91 -3.77 4.63
C GLU A 23 -14.76 -3.93 3.11
N ILE A 24 -14.64 -5.16 2.64
CA ILE A 24 -14.52 -5.48 1.21
C ILE A 24 -15.72 -4.94 0.43
N ASN A 25 -16.91 -5.05 1.01
CA ASN A 25 -18.14 -4.59 0.36
C ASN A 25 -18.16 -3.09 0.09
N ARG A 26 -17.54 -2.27 0.94
CA ARG A 26 -17.43 -0.81 0.70
C ARG A 26 -16.63 -0.50 -0.56
N ILE A 27 -15.57 -1.24 -0.81
CA ILE A 27 -14.76 -1.07 -2.03
C ILE A 27 -15.53 -1.58 -3.25
N LYS A 28 -16.19 -2.71 -3.15
CA LYS A 28 -17.06 -3.22 -4.21
C LYS A 28 -18.13 -2.20 -4.62
N GLU A 29 -18.81 -1.62 -3.65
CA GLU A 29 -19.82 -0.59 -3.89
C GLU A 29 -19.21 0.66 -4.56
N ALA A 30 -18.04 1.13 -4.08
CA ALA A 30 -17.37 2.29 -4.66
C ALA A 30 -16.97 2.04 -6.13
N ILE A 31 -16.41 0.89 -6.44
CA ILE A 31 -16.03 0.50 -7.81
C ILE A 31 -17.25 0.48 -8.73
N ASN A 32 -18.38 -0.08 -8.26
CA ASN A 32 -19.58 -0.21 -9.06
C ASN A 32 -20.36 1.10 -9.21
N LYS A 33 -20.26 1.99 -8.22
CA LYS A 33 -21.01 3.26 -8.19
C LYS A 33 -20.27 4.40 -8.90
N TYR A 34 -18.95 4.47 -8.78
CA TYR A 34 -18.16 5.60 -9.28
C TYR A 34 -17.28 5.16 -10.45
N PRO A 35 -17.60 5.58 -11.71
CA PRO A 35 -16.87 5.10 -12.90
C PRO A 35 -15.37 5.39 -12.92
N LYS A 36 -14.95 6.44 -12.22
CA LYS A 36 -13.54 6.87 -12.18
C LYS A 36 -12.77 6.38 -10.95
N PHE A 37 -13.41 5.59 -10.08
CA PHE A 37 -12.79 5.17 -8.82
C PHE A 37 -11.52 4.37 -9.03
N LEU A 38 -11.54 3.41 -9.96
CA LEU A 38 -10.37 2.56 -10.24
C LEU A 38 -9.15 3.39 -10.65
N GLN A 39 -9.31 4.29 -11.62
CA GLN A 39 -8.19 5.09 -12.14
C GLN A 39 -7.68 6.13 -11.13
N LYS A 40 -8.54 6.61 -10.24
CA LYS A 40 -8.13 7.55 -9.19
C LYS A 40 -7.34 6.90 -8.07
N VAL A 41 -7.61 5.64 -7.78
CA VAL A 41 -7.07 4.95 -6.62
C VAL A 41 -5.93 3.99 -6.98
N TYR A 42 -6.03 3.30 -8.10
CA TYR A 42 -5.13 2.20 -8.45
C TYR A 42 -4.30 2.49 -9.68
N THR A 43 -3.08 1.92 -9.71
CA THR A 43 -2.24 1.91 -10.92
C THR A 43 -2.75 0.87 -11.92
N SER A 44 -2.31 0.98 -13.17
CA SER A 44 -2.65 0.01 -14.22
C SER A 44 -2.23 -1.42 -13.84
N ASN A 45 -1.06 -1.58 -13.24
CA ASN A 45 -0.57 -2.88 -12.78
C ASN A 45 -1.44 -3.48 -11.68
N GLU A 46 -1.88 -2.65 -10.73
CA GLU A 46 -2.79 -3.08 -9.67
C GLU A 46 -4.14 -3.51 -10.23
N ILE A 47 -4.70 -2.76 -11.17
CA ILE A 47 -5.97 -3.08 -11.82
C ILE A 47 -5.85 -4.43 -12.56
N GLN A 48 -4.81 -4.61 -13.34
CA GLN A 48 -4.57 -5.85 -14.07
C GLN A 48 -4.47 -7.05 -13.12
N TYR A 49 -3.69 -6.91 -12.05
CA TYR A 49 -3.54 -7.96 -11.04
C TYR A 49 -4.88 -8.30 -10.37
N CYS A 50 -5.62 -7.30 -9.90
CA CYS A 50 -6.89 -7.51 -9.22
C CYS A 50 -7.94 -8.15 -10.13
N GLN A 51 -8.03 -7.69 -11.38
CA GLN A 51 -8.96 -8.28 -12.36
C GLN A 51 -8.64 -9.75 -12.64
N SER A 52 -7.38 -10.15 -12.57
CA SER A 52 -6.98 -11.56 -12.76
C SER A 52 -7.46 -12.49 -11.65
N LYS A 53 -7.88 -11.95 -10.50
CA LYS A 53 -8.35 -12.72 -9.33
C LYS A 53 -9.81 -13.17 -9.43
N ASN A 54 -10.53 -12.76 -10.46
CA ASN A 54 -11.93 -13.16 -10.72
C ASN A 54 -12.84 -12.91 -9.52
N ILE A 55 -13.35 -13.96 -8.88
CA ILE A 55 -14.25 -13.88 -7.73
C ILE A 55 -13.62 -13.14 -6.54
N ASN A 56 -12.32 -13.20 -6.38
CA ASN A 56 -11.57 -12.55 -5.29
C ASN A 56 -11.07 -11.14 -5.64
N LYS A 57 -11.50 -10.57 -6.77
CA LYS A 57 -11.00 -9.26 -7.22
C LYS A 57 -11.29 -8.14 -6.22
N TYR A 58 -12.46 -8.12 -5.60
CA TYR A 58 -12.82 -7.08 -4.65
C TYR A 58 -12.03 -7.17 -3.34
N GLN A 59 -11.73 -8.37 -2.87
CA GLN A 59 -10.80 -8.58 -1.77
C GLN A 59 -9.42 -8.03 -2.12
N SER A 60 -8.94 -8.28 -3.32
CA SER A 60 -7.64 -7.80 -3.80
C SER A 60 -7.61 -6.26 -3.88
N TYR A 61 -8.65 -5.64 -4.40
CA TYR A 61 -8.78 -4.17 -4.42
C TYR A 61 -8.84 -3.58 -3.02
N ALA A 62 -9.63 -4.17 -2.13
CA ALA A 62 -9.77 -3.71 -0.75
C ALA A 62 -8.45 -3.81 0.02
N SER A 63 -7.70 -4.88 -0.15
CA SER A 63 -6.37 -5.05 0.46
C SER A 63 -5.41 -3.95 0.02
N ARG A 64 -5.41 -3.60 -1.26
CA ARG A 64 -4.58 -2.53 -1.80
C ARG A 64 -5.02 -1.15 -1.33
N PHE A 65 -6.32 -0.92 -1.23
CA PHE A 65 -6.85 0.32 -0.66
C PHE A 65 -6.39 0.51 0.80
N ALA A 66 -6.57 -0.50 1.63
CA ALA A 66 -6.11 -0.48 3.02
C ALA A 66 -4.59 -0.27 3.11
N ALA A 67 -3.82 -0.89 2.22
CA ALA A 67 -2.38 -0.73 2.15
C ALA A 67 -1.98 0.74 1.89
N LYS A 68 -2.63 1.40 0.94
CA LYS A 68 -2.35 2.81 0.60
C LYS A 68 -2.67 3.75 1.76
N GLU A 69 -3.79 3.54 2.43
CA GLU A 69 -4.14 4.29 3.64
C GLU A 69 -3.12 4.08 4.76
N ALA A 70 -2.70 2.84 5.00
CA ALA A 70 -1.72 2.51 6.02
C ALA A 70 -0.34 3.11 5.71
N VAL A 71 0.07 3.12 4.44
CA VAL A 71 1.30 3.80 4.00
C VAL A 71 1.25 5.29 4.33
N ALA A 72 0.18 5.98 3.96
CA ALA A 72 0.02 7.40 4.25
C ALA A 72 0.07 7.69 5.75
N LYS A 73 -0.60 6.88 6.57
CA LYS A 73 -0.55 6.99 8.04
C LYS A 73 0.87 6.84 8.58
N SER A 74 1.64 5.87 8.06
CA SER A 74 3.03 5.63 8.49
C SER A 74 3.96 6.79 8.15
N LEU A 75 3.59 7.60 7.14
CA LEU A 75 4.35 8.77 6.70
C LEU A 75 3.85 10.09 7.32
N TYR A 76 2.88 10.02 8.24
CA TYR A 76 2.28 11.18 8.94
C TYR A 76 1.61 12.18 8.02
N VAL A 77 1.14 11.77 6.86
CA VAL A 77 0.47 12.64 5.89
C VAL A 77 -0.88 12.07 5.49
N GLY A 78 -1.82 12.98 5.24
CA GLY A 78 -3.09 12.62 4.61
C GLY A 78 -2.91 12.41 3.12
N LEU A 79 -3.71 11.50 2.55
CA LEU A 79 -3.79 11.32 1.11
C LEU A 79 -4.35 12.59 0.44
N GLY A 80 -3.78 12.92 -0.72
CA GLY A 80 -4.23 14.04 -1.54
C GLY A 80 -3.44 15.34 -1.39
N ARG A 81 -2.43 15.39 -0.53
CA ARG A 81 -1.56 16.57 -0.39
C ARG A 81 -0.13 16.31 -0.86
N PHE A 82 0.56 15.40 -0.23
CA PHE A 82 1.94 15.01 -0.55
C PHE A 82 2.03 13.57 -1.05
N ILE A 83 1.06 12.75 -0.65
CA ILE A 83 0.94 11.35 -1.00
C ILE A 83 -0.41 11.15 -1.68
N PHE A 84 -0.41 10.44 -2.81
CA PHE A 84 -1.59 10.23 -3.65
C PHE A 84 -1.84 8.74 -3.86
N PHE A 85 -3.11 8.33 -3.86
CA PHE A 85 -3.52 6.93 -4.00
C PHE A 85 -2.89 6.24 -5.22
N ASN A 86 -2.98 6.84 -6.39
CA ASN A 86 -2.48 6.26 -7.64
C ASN A 86 -0.97 6.35 -7.83
N GLU A 87 -0.26 6.96 -6.88
CA GLU A 87 1.20 7.02 -6.83
C GLU A 87 1.80 6.03 -5.81
N ILE A 88 0.95 5.39 -5.00
CA ILE A 88 1.34 4.29 -4.12
C ILE A 88 0.97 3.00 -4.82
N GLU A 89 1.96 2.25 -5.28
CA GLU A 89 1.72 0.97 -5.95
C GLU A 89 2.05 -0.19 -5.03
N ILE A 90 1.10 -1.10 -4.86
CA ILE A 90 1.25 -2.30 -4.05
C ILE A 90 1.34 -3.50 -4.98
N LEU A 91 2.51 -4.09 -5.02
CA LEU A 91 2.80 -5.27 -5.84
C LEU A 91 3.11 -6.48 -4.96
N ASN A 92 3.13 -7.64 -5.56
CA ASN A 92 3.50 -8.89 -4.89
C ASN A 92 4.78 -9.43 -5.52
N SER A 93 5.73 -9.86 -4.66
CA SER A 93 6.90 -10.59 -5.11
C SER A 93 6.51 -11.97 -5.65
N GLU A 94 7.46 -12.67 -6.27
CA GLU A 94 7.27 -14.06 -6.73
C GLU A 94 6.83 -14.98 -5.59
N MET A 95 7.27 -14.72 -4.36
CA MET A 95 6.88 -15.46 -3.16
C MET A 95 5.51 -15.03 -2.61
N GLY A 96 4.85 -14.05 -3.23
CA GLY A 96 3.54 -13.56 -2.82
C GLY A 96 3.57 -12.46 -1.76
N ASN A 97 4.73 -12.03 -1.30
CA ASN A 97 4.86 -10.97 -0.29
C ASN A 97 4.53 -9.60 -0.90
N PRO A 98 3.70 -8.78 -0.24
CA PRO A 98 3.43 -7.44 -0.72
C PRO A 98 4.63 -6.52 -0.50
N TYR A 99 4.84 -5.59 -1.42
CA TYR A 99 5.80 -4.51 -1.30
C TYR A 99 5.28 -3.23 -1.95
N VAL A 100 5.87 -2.10 -1.57
CA VAL A 100 5.41 -0.77 -1.95
C VAL A 100 6.40 -0.11 -2.90
N ILE A 101 5.88 0.45 -3.99
CA ILE A 101 6.62 1.37 -4.86
C ILE A 101 5.90 2.72 -4.83
N LEU A 102 6.65 3.81 -4.61
CA LEU A 102 6.14 5.16 -4.70
C LEU A 102 6.54 5.80 -6.02
N HIS A 103 5.59 6.52 -6.63
CA HIS A 103 5.77 7.23 -7.89
C HIS A 103 5.54 8.74 -7.69
N GLY A 104 6.01 9.54 -8.64
CA GLY A 104 5.69 10.96 -8.74
C GLY A 104 5.97 11.78 -7.49
N LYS A 105 5.03 12.60 -7.09
CA LYS A 105 5.15 13.46 -5.90
C LYS A 105 5.28 12.67 -4.59
N SER A 106 4.64 11.52 -4.52
CA SER A 106 4.76 10.61 -3.37
C SER A 106 6.19 10.09 -3.21
N HIS A 107 6.87 9.80 -4.31
CA HIS A 107 8.28 9.43 -4.29
C HIS A 107 9.17 10.59 -3.85
N PHE A 108 8.90 11.82 -4.30
CA PHE A 108 9.62 13.01 -3.82
C PHE A 108 9.50 13.20 -2.32
N TYR A 109 8.30 13.02 -1.78
CA TYR A 109 8.08 13.10 -0.32
C TYR A 109 8.92 12.07 0.43
N PHE A 110 8.95 10.83 -0.07
CA PHE A 110 9.77 9.74 0.47
C PHE A 110 11.25 10.13 0.54
N LEU A 111 11.80 10.64 -0.56
CA LEU A 111 13.21 11.04 -0.61
C LEU A 111 13.50 12.25 0.29
N ALA A 112 12.63 13.26 0.28
CA ALA A 112 12.82 14.50 1.05
C ALA A 112 12.82 14.26 2.57
N ASN A 113 12.17 13.21 3.03
CA ASN A 113 12.10 12.84 4.46
C ASN A 113 13.12 11.75 4.84
N ASN A 114 14.06 11.41 3.97
CA ASN A 114 15.07 10.37 4.19
C ASN A 114 14.48 9.00 4.56
N ILE A 115 13.29 8.70 4.03
CA ILE A 115 12.69 7.39 4.23
C ILE A 115 13.54 6.35 3.51
N ALA A 116 13.94 5.32 4.23
CA ALA A 116 14.82 4.26 3.70
C ALA A 116 14.02 3.11 3.10
N ASP A 117 12.89 2.76 3.73
CA ASP A 117 12.08 1.63 3.29
C ASP A 117 10.67 1.71 3.90
N ILE A 118 9.75 1.00 3.27
CA ILE A 118 8.38 0.81 3.77
C ILE A 118 8.10 -0.68 3.78
N LYS A 119 7.91 -1.23 4.97
CA LYS A 119 7.55 -2.63 5.17
C LYS A 119 6.05 -2.76 5.37
N ILE A 120 5.45 -3.73 4.72
CA ILE A 120 4.00 -3.92 4.71
C ILE A 120 3.64 -5.38 4.90
N THR A 121 2.56 -5.61 5.62
CA THR A 121 1.87 -6.89 5.67
C THR A 121 0.36 -6.69 5.53
N LEU A 122 -0.29 -7.65 4.91
CA LEU A 122 -1.71 -7.65 4.64
C LEU A 122 -2.35 -8.88 5.28
N SER A 123 -3.56 -8.70 5.78
CA SER A 123 -4.38 -9.79 6.31
C SER A 123 -5.83 -9.58 5.91
N SER A 124 -6.55 -10.65 5.68
CA SER A 124 -7.95 -10.55 5.31
C SER A 124 -8.78 -11.69 5.87
N THR A 125 -10.05 -11.39 6.10
CA THR A 125 -11.10 -12.34 6.37
C THR A 125 -12.06 -12.36 5.18
N ARG A 126 -13.16 -13.07 5.32
CA ARG A 126 -14.24 -13.08 4.31
C ARG A 126 -14.81 -11.68 4.03
N TYR A 127 -14.84 -10.79 5.05
CA TYR A 127 -15.52 -9.49 4.97
C TYR A 127 -14.60 -8.29 5.08
N TYR A 128 -13.39 -8.45 5.63
CA TYR A 128 -12.48 -7.36 5.95
C TYR A 128 -11.09 -7.59 5.38
N CYS A 129 -10.44 -6.49 5.01
CA CYS A 129 -9.02 -6.46 4.72
C CYS A 129 -8.33 -5.50 5.68
N MET A 130 -7.14 -5.88 6.13
CA MET A 130 -6.29 -5.08 7.00
C MET A 130 -4.90 -4.95 6.39
N ALA A 131 -4.31 -3.78 6.55
CA ALA A 131 -2.91 -3.53 6.25
C ALA A 131 -2.20 -3.02 7.50
N TYR A 132 -0.95 -3.42 7.68
CA TYR A 132 -0.04 -2.87 8.67
C TYR A 132 1.27 -2.48 8.00
N VAL A 133 1.72 -1.27 8.29
CA VAL A 133 2.89 -0.67 7.63
C VAL A 133 3.85 -0.10 8.67
N VAL A 134 5.14 -0.33 8.44
CA VAL A 134 6.22 0.31 9.16
C VAL A 134 7.10 1.04 8.14
N SER A 135 7.25 2.34 8.29
CA SER A 135 8.20 3.12 7.52
C SER A 135 9.49 3.32 8.31
N LEU A 136 10.61 3.19 7.63
CA LEU A 136 11.95 3.25 8.18
C LEU A 136 12.67 4.47 7.65
N ILE A 137 13.41 5.14 8.52
CA ILE A 137 14.22 6.31 8.18
C ILE A 137 15.69 5.98 8.36
N LYS A 138 16.52 6.51 7.48
CA LYS A 138 17.97 6.46 7.59
C LYS A 138 18.47 7.76 8.19
N ARG A 139 19.20 7.65 9.28
CA ARG A 139 19.90 8.78 9.91
C ARG A 139 21.39 8.83 9.58
#